data_6ac590095628f51659ad6aa9ad3b844e
#
_entry.id   6ac590095628f51659ad6aa9ad3b844e
#
_cell.length_a   1.000
_cell.length_b   1.000
_cell.length_c   1.000
_cell.angle_alpha   90.00
_cell.angle_beta   90.00
_cell.angle_gamma   90.00
#
_symmetry.space_group_name_H-M   'P 1'
#
loop_
_entity.id
_entity.type
_entity.pdbx_description
1 polymer ?
#
loop_
_entity_poly.entity_id
_entity_poly.type
_entity_poly.pdbx_seq_one_letter_code
_entity_poly.pdbx_strand_id
1 'polypeptide(L)'
;EGTQHFAPSNLEFTSVDVNNPARNVIPAQAMAKFNIRFNDRWTSQTLEAELRRRLAGVNDAAEHSLICHPTNAESFLTEPGPFVERVAKAVEAETGVKPVLSTTGGTSDARFIQAYCPVIEFGVVGKTMHKIDERVAIADVEGLARVYGRVIRDYFA
;
A
#
# COMPACT_ATOMS: atom_id res chain seq x y z
N GLU A 1 -3.98 -8.33 -12.86
CA GLU A 1 -5.44 -8.31 -12.62
C GLU A 1 -5.72 -7.97 -11.17
N GLY A 2 -6.84 -7.24 -10.92
CA GLY A 2 -7.34 -6.97 -9.58
C GLY A 2 -8.09 -8.16 -8.98
N THR A 3 -8.53 -7.99 -7.73
CA THR A 3 -9.46 -8.89 -7.04
C THR A 3 -10.74 -8.15 -6.69
N GLN A 4 -11.65 -8.77 -5.97
CA GLN A 4 -12.89 -8.13 -5.52
C GLN A 4 -12.59 -6.89 -4.64
N HIS A 5 -11.52 -6.93 -3.86
CA HIS A 5 -11.21 -5.90 -2.86
C HIS A 5 -9.94 -5.09 -3.15
N PHE A 6 -9.07 -5.58 -4.03
CA PHE A 6 -7.80 -4.95 -4.33
C PHE A 6 -7.65 -4.57 -5.80
N ALA A 7 -7.04 -3.43 -6.04
CA ALA A 7 -6.60 -3.04 -7.37
C ALA A 7 -5.57 -4.04 -7.96
N PRO A 8 -5.32 -4.02 -9.27
CA PRO A 8 -4.25 -4.81 -9.87
C PRO A 8 -2.89 -4.52 -9.23
N SER A 9 -2.07 -5.56 -9.10
CA SER A 9 -0.66 -5.37 -8.73
C SER A 9 0.03 -4.52 -9.79
N ASN A 10 0.88 -3.60 -9.34
CA ASN A 10 1.60 -2.66 -10.18
C ASN A 10 3.11 -2.74 -9.92
N LEU A 11 3.90 -2.77 -11.01
CA LEU A 11 5.35 -2.71 -10.98
C LEU A 11 5.80 -1.41 -11.60
N GLU A 12 6.65 -0.67 -10.89
CA GLU A 12 7.23 0.58 -11.37
C GLU A 12 8.74 0.60 -11.23
N PHE A 13 9.44 0.95 -12.30
CA PHE A 13 10.87 1.20 -12.25
C PHE A 13 11.14 2.52 -11.55
N THR A 14 12.02 2.49 -10.56
CA THR A 14 12.43 3.66 -9.78
C THR A 14 13.78 4.20 -10.17
N SER A 15 14.65 3.38 -10.75
CA SER A 15 15.89 3.83 -11.42
C SER A 15 16.36 2.82 -12.45
N VAL A 16 17.13 3.33 -13.45
CA VAL A 16 17.91 2.52 -14.38
C VAL A 16 19.27 3.19 -14.51
N ASP A 17 20.31 2.53 -14.01
CA ASP A 17 21.67 3.06 -13.94
C ASP A 17 22.61 2.22 -14.80
N VAL A 18 23.26 2.85 -15.75
CA VAL A 18 24.21 2.21 -16.65
C VAL A 18 25.67 2.55 -16.30
N ASN A 19 25.90 3.75 -15.75
CA ASN A 19 27.22 4.27 -15.32
C ASN A 19 28.35 4.05 -16.35
N ASN A 20 28.06 4.25 -17.64
CA ASN A 20 29.04 4.09 -18.70
C ASN A 20 29.79 5.39 -18.96
N PRO A 21 31.07 5.53 -18.57
CA PRO A 21 31.86 6.75 -18.81
C PRO A 21 32.32 6.89 -20.29
N ALA A 22 32.28 5.78 -21.05
CA ALA A 22 32.77 5.77 -22.43
C ALA A 22 31.61 6.00 -23.43
N ARG A 23 31.83 6.86 -24.42
CA ARG A 23 30.81 7.22 -25.42
C ARG A 23 30.69 6.23 -26.59
N ASN A 24 31.68 5.40 -26.77
CA ASN A 24 31.85 4.51 -27.93
C ASN A 24 32.02 3.03 -27.55
N VAL A 25 31.67 2.68 -26.32
CA VAL A 25 31.75 1.30 -25.83
C VAL A 25 30.39 0.90 -25.27
N ILE A 26 29.94 -0.29 -25.61
CA ILE A 26 28.74 -0.88 -25.02
C ILE A 26 28.98 -1.12 -23.52
N PRO A 27 28.09 -0.72 -22.63
CA PRO A 27 28.26 -0.93 -21.20
C PRO A 27 28.30 -2.42 -20.85
N ALA A 28 29.21 -2.78 -19.94
CA ALA A 28 29.32 -4.15 -19.46
C ALA A 28 28.19 -4.52 -18.46
N GLN A 29 27.57 -3.52 -17.85
CA GLN A 29 26.57 -3.73 -16.80
C GLN A 29 25.52 -2.62 -16.85
N ALA A 30 24.28 -2.98 -16.53
CA ALA A 30 23.21 -2.08 -16.21
C ALA A 30 22.50 -2.57 -14.94
N MET A 31 22.04 -1.64 -14.10
CA MET A 31 21.28 -1.94 -12.91
C MET A 31 19.93 -1.23 -12.97
N ALA A 32 18.87 -1.97 -12.76
CA ALA A 32 17.52 -1.39 -12.62
C ALA A 32 16.97 -1.66 -11.22
N LYS A 33 16.29 -0.67 -10.65
CA LYS A 33 15.52 -0.82 -9.41
C LYS A 33 14.05 -0.64 -9.73
N PHE A 34 13.23 -1.45 -9.09
CA PHE A 34 11.78 -1.34 -9.22
C PHE A 34 11.11 -1.65 -7.89
N ASN A 35 9.89 -1.16 -7.75
CA ASN A 35 9.01 -1.48 -6.64
C ASN A 35 7.75 -2.16 -7.17
N ILE A 36 7.20 -3.08 -6.39
CA ILE A 36 5.93 -3.73 -6.72
C ILE A 36 4.96 -3.52 -5.56
N ARG A 37 3.82 -2.89 -5.86
CA ARG A 37 2.65 -2.92 -5.00
C ARG A 37 1.77 -4.07 -5.44
N PHE A 38 1.67 -5.09 -4.61
CA PHE A 38 0.94 -6.31 -4.94
C PHE A 38 -0.33 -6.46 -4.10
N ASN A 39 -1.31 -7.13 -4.67
CA ASN A 39 -2.59 -7.42 -4.05
C ASN A 39 -2.58 -8.79 -3.35
N ASP A 40 -3.72 -9.19 -2.83
CA ASP A 40 -3.96 -10.41 -2.07
C ASP A 40 -3.82 -11.73 -2.87
N ARG A 41 -3.53 -11.66 -4.19
CA ARG A 41 -3.17 -12.84 -5.00
C ARG A 41 -1.75 -13.31 -4.76
N TRP A 42 -0.92 -12.47 -4.13
CA TRP A 42 0.51 -12.72 -3.96
C TRP A 42 0.89 -12.63 -2.50
N THR A 43 1.83 -13.47 -2.10
CA THR A 43 2.70 -13.25 -0.96
C THR A 43 4.06 -12.77 -1.45
N SER A 44 4.90 -12.23 -0.58
CA SER A 44 6.28 -11.86 -0.93
C SER A 44 7.03 -13.03 -1.58
N GLN A 45 6.86 -14.23 -1.06
CA GLN A 45 7.52 -15.44 -1.55
C GLN A 45 7.01 -15.87 -2.93
N THR A 46 5.68 -15.90 -3.12
CA THR A 46 5.10 -16.32 -4.41
C THR A 46 5.38 -15.31 -5.51
N LEU A 47 5.41 -14.01 -5.16
CA LEU A 47 5.77 -12.94 -6.07
C LEU A 47 7.25 -13.04 -6.51
N GLU A 48 8.16 -13.25 -5.56
CA GLU A 48 9.57 -13.47 -5.89
C GLU A 48 9.77 -14.69 -6.80
N ALA A 49 9.12 -15.81 -6.49
CA ALA A 49 9.19 -17.01 -7.33
C ALA A 49 8.71 -16.75 -8.76
N GLU A 50 7.62 -15.99 -8.92
CA GLU A 50 7.09 -15.62 -10.24
C GLU A 50 8.04 -14.69 -10.99
N LEU A 51 8.66 -13.73 -10.32
CA LEU A 51 9.67 -12.85 -10.93
C LEU A 51 10.86 -13.64 -11.43
N ARG A 52 11.39 -14.56 -10.61
CA ARG A 52 12.51 -15.43 -11.00
C ARG A 52 12.14 -16.34 -12.18
N ARG A 53 10.92 -16.89 -12.18
CA ARG A 53 10.41 -17.70 -13.28
C ARG A 53 10.34 -16.90 -14.59
N ARG A 54 9.86 -15.66 -14.54
CA ARG A 54 9.81 -14.78 -15.73
C ARG A 54 11.18 -14.45 -16.25
N LEU A 55 12.11 -14.09 -15.36
CA LEU A 55 13.48 -13.79 -15.74
C LEU A 55 14.19 -15.00 -16.36
N ALA A 56 14.01 -16.21 -15.81
CA ALA A 56 14.54 -17.42 -16.38
C ALA A 56 14.00 -17.74 -17.79
N GLY A 57 12.83 -17.21 -18.13
CA GLY A 57 12.23 -17.34 -19.46
C GLY A 57 12.73 -16.31 -20.49
N VAL A 58 13.52 -15.34 -20.06
CA VAL A 58 14.10 -14.34 -20.96
C VAL A 58 15.32 -14.98 -21.65
N ASN A 59 15.19 -15.19 -22.94
CA ASN A 59 16.26 -15.75 -23.75
C ASN A 59 17.14 -14.61 -24.30
N ASP A 60 18.04 -14.13 -23.45
CA ASP A 60 19.02 -13.13 -23.85
C ASP A 60 20.46 -13.67 -23.66
N ALA A 61 21.40 -13.01 -24.28
CA ALA A 61 22.83 -13.33 -24.17
C ALA A 61 23.47 -12.70 -22.92
N ALA A 62 22.69 -11.95 -22.11
CA ALA A 62 23.18 -11.25 -20.95
C ALA A 62 22.92 -12.06 -19.67
N GLU A 63 23.93 -12.21 -18.86
CA GLU A 63 23.78 -12.74 -17.51
C GLU A 63 23.01 -11.73 -16.63
N HIS A 64 22.05 -12.20 -15.88
CA HIS A 64 21.27 -11.35 -14.99
C HIS A 64 21.12 -11.94 -13.59
N SER A 65 20.97 -11.08 -12.60
CA SER A 65 20.68 -11.46 -11.23
C SER A 65 19.52 -10.62 -10.67
N LEU A 66 18.74 -11.22 -9.80
CA LEU A 66 17.64 -10.55 -9.08
C LEU A 66 17.90 -10.56 -7.58
N ILE A 67 17.95 -9.37 -6.97
CA ILE A 67 18.01 -9.20 -5.52
C ILE A 67 16.63 -8.71 -5.08
N CYS A 68 15.95 -9.49 -4.25
CA CYS A 68 14.66 -9.13 -3.67
C CYS A 68 14.84 -8.63 -2.24
N HIS A 69 14.15 -7.55 -1.92
CA HIS A 69 13.99 -7.05 -0.56
C HIS A 69 12.52 -7.26 -0.18
N PRO A 70 12.18 -8.39 0.46
CA PRO A 70 10.79 -8.69 0.77
C PRO A 70 10.21 -7.68 1.74
N THR A 71 8.90 -7.46 1.67
CA THR A 71 8.18 -6.72 2.70
C THR A 71 8.16 -7.51 4.01
N ASN A 72 8.01 -6.80 5.11
CA ASN A 72 7.85 -7.39 6.44
C ASN A 72 6.38 -7.67 6.83
N ALA A 73 5.43 -7.44 5.92
CA ALA A 73 4.01 -7.72 6.09
C ALA A 73 3.34 -7.94 4.74
N GLU A 74 2.35 -8.81 4.73
CA GLU A 74 1.53 -9.11 3.57
C GLU A 74 0.32 -8.18 3.48
N SER A 75 -0.35 -8.18 2.33
CA SER A 75 -1.65 -7.51 2.18
C SER A 75 -2.68 -8.16 3.11
N PHE A 76 -3.58 -7.37 3.67
CA PHE A 76 -4.65 -7.87 4.53
C PHE A 76 -5.97 -7.18 4.20
N LEU A 77 -7.05 -7.85 4.56
CA LEU A 77 -8.42 -7.34 4.47
C LEU A 77 -9.08 -7.48 5.84
N THR A 78 -9.66 -6.41 6.34
CA THR A 78 -10.57 -6.48 7.49
C THR A 78 -11.97 -6.74 6.97
N GLU A 79 -12.50 -7.91 7.29
CA GLU A 79 -13.88 -8.25 6.94
C GLU A 79 -14.88 -7.31 7.63
N PRO A 80 -15.95 -6.90 6.94
CA PRO A 80 -17.01 -6.13 7.55
C PRO A 80 -17.61 -6.86 8.77
N GLY A 81 -17.74 -6.13 9.87
CA GLY A 81 -18.25 -6.68 11.13
C GLY A 81 -18.66 -5.58 12.09
N PRO A 82 -19.09 -5.90 13.32
CA PRO A 82 -19.63 -4.92 14.26
C PRO A 82 -18.72 -3.73 14.55
N PHE A 83 -17.41 -3.94 14.57
CA PHE A 83 -16.44 -2.85 14.75
C PHE A 83 -16.41 -1.92 13.54
N VAL A 84 -16.36 -2.48 12.31
CA VAL A 84 -16.39 -1.72 11.06
C VAL A 84 -17.66 -0.88 10.97
N GLU A 85 -18.83 -1.49 11.28
CA GLU A 85 -20.12 -0.79 11.28
C GLU A 85 -20.18 0.34 12.30
N ARG A 86 -19.62 0.13 13.49
CA ARG A 86 -19.57 1.16 14.55
C ARG A 86 -18.74 2.36 14.10
N VAL A 87 -17.57 2.12 13.53
CA VAL A 87 -16.73 3.20 12.99
C VAL A 87 -17.44 3.92 11.84
N ALA A 88 -18.05 3.19 10.92
CA ALA A 88 -18.79 3.79 9.81
C ALA A 88 -19.95 4.70 10.29
N LYS A 89 -20.72 4.25 11.28
CA LYS A 89 -21.77 5.04 11.91
C LYS A 89 -21.24 6.29 12.59
N ALA A 90 -20.10 6.19 13.29
CA ALA A 90 -19.47 7.34 13.93
C ALA A 90 -19.01 8.39 12.92
N VAL A 91 -18.40 7.94 11.80
CA VAL A 91 -18.00 8.81 10.70
C VAL A 91 -19.22 9.53 10.11
N GLU A 92 -20.27 8.80 9.76
CA GLU A 92 -21.49 9.36 9.18
C GLU A 92 -22.16 10.36 10.12
N ALA A 93 -22.22 10.05 11.41
CA ALA A 93 -22.83 10.92 12.42
C ALA A 93 -22.07 12.22 12.63
N GLU A 94 -20.74 12.23 12.55
CA GLU A 94 -19.91 13.44 12.78
C GLU A 94 -19.67 14.25 11.50
N THR A 95 -19.70 13.60 10.33
CA THR A 95 -19.35 14.26 9.06
C THR A 95 -20.54 14.46 8.11
N GLY A 96 -21.65 13.75 8.35
CA GLY A 96 -22.78 13.70 7.42
C GLY A 96 -22.49 12.90 6.15
N VAL A 97 -21.32 12.26 6.04
CA VAL A 97 -20.91 11.49 4.88
C VAL A 97 -20.80 10.01 5.23
N LYS A 98 -21.51 9.17 4.50
CA LYS A 98 -21.39 7.72 4.63
C LYS A 98 -20.04 7.26 4.07
N PRO A 99 -19.18 6.65 4.87
CA PRO A 99 -17.87 6.21 4.40
C PRO A 99 -18.00 5.00 3.46
N VAL A 100 -17.07 4.92 2.51
CA VAL A 100 -16.91 3.76 1.62
C VAL A 100 -15.75 2.92 2.13
N LEU A 101 -15.98 1.62 2.30
CA LEU A 101 -14.92 0.68 2.64
C LEU A 101 -14.06 0.44 1.41
N SER A 102 -12.75 0.59 1.54
CA SER A 102 -11.82 0.39 0.43
C SER A 102 -10.45 -0.06 0.92
N THR A 103 -9.66 -0.62 0.01
CA THR A 103 -8.26 -1.02 0.23
C THR A 103 -7.28 -0.09 -0.50
N THR A 104 -7.75 1.09 -0.94
CA THR A 104 -6.95 2.04 -1.73
C THR A 104 -6.06 2.95 -0.89
N GLY A 105 -6.07 2.80 0.43
CA GLY A 105 -5.25 3.57 1.36
C GLY A 105 -3.76 3.26 1.25
N GLY A 106 -2.96 4.04 2.00
CA GLY A 106 -1.54 3.79 2.16
C GLY A 106 -1.27 2.59 3.07
N THR A 107 -0.01 2.22 3.18
CA THR A 107 0.44 1.20 4.13
C THR A 107 0.65 1.82 5.50
N SER A 108 0.16 1.17 6.57
CA SER A 108 0.31 1.61 7.96
C SER A 108 0.73 0.44 8.87
N ASP A 109 0.84 0.72 10.17
CA ASP A 109 1.09 -0.30 11.19
C ASP A 109 -0.10 -1.23 11.44
N ALA A 110 -1.28 -0.92 10.88
CA ALA A 110 -2.44 -1.80 10.88
C ALA A 110 -2.12 -3.20 10.36
N ARG A 111 -1.22 -3.30 9.38
CA ARG A 111 -0.72 -4.59 8.84
C ARG A 111 -0.11 -5.53 9.88
N PHE A 112 0.41 -5.00 10.99
CA PHE A 112 0.93 -5.81 12.09
C PHE A 112 -0.14 -6.08 13.15
N ILE A 113 -0.98 -5.08 13.43
CA ILE A 113 -2.02 -5.14 14.47
C ILE A 113 -3.14 -6.08 14.07
N GLN A 114 -3.45 -6.20 12.79
CA GLN A 114 -4.54 -7.06 12.27
C GLN A 114 -4.42 -8.54 12.67
N ALA A 115 -3.22 -9.01 13.01
CA ALA A 115 -3.01 -10.36 13.49
C ALA A 115 -3.52 -10.60 14.93
N TYR A 116 -3.82 -9.53 15.67
CA TYR A 116 -4.20 -9.57 17.09
C TYR A 116 -5.63 -9.11 17.36
N CYS A 117 -6.15 -8.20 16.54
CA CYS A 117 -7.50 -7.67 16.71
C CYS A 117 -8.05 -7.09 15.39
N PRO A 118 -9.38 -6.92 15.26
CA PRO A 118 -9.97 -6.18 14.16
C PRO A 118 -9.39 -4.77 14.09
N VAL A 119 -8.98 -4.35 12.90
CA VAL A 119 -8.35 -3.05 12.67
C VAL A 119 -8.98 -2.33 11.49
N ILE A 120 -9.14 -1.03 11.59
CA ILE A 120 -9.59 -0.15 10.51
C ILE A 120 -8.63 1.03 10.42
N GLU A 121 -8.32 1.42 9.21
CA GLU A 121 -7.58 2.64 8.93
C GLU A 121 -8.58 3.74 8.57
N PHE A 122 -8.54 4.83 9.32
CA PHE A 122 -9.32 6.02 9.08
C PHE A 122 -8.53 7.25 9.50
N GLY A 123 -8.40 8.23 8.61
CA GLY A 123 -7.57 9.41 8.86
C GLY A 123 -8.09 10.65 8.14
N VAL A 124 -7.28 11.70 8.14
CA VAL A 124 -7.57 12.96 7.45
C VAL A 124 -7.53 12.80 5.94
N VAL A 125 -8.19 13.72 5.23
CA VAL A 125 -8.24 13.71 3.77
C VAL A 125 -6.88 14.10 3.18
N GLY A 126 -6.20 13.17 2.55
CA GLY A 126 -4.82 13.30 2.04
C GLY A 126 -4.69 14.03 0.68
N LYS A 127 -5.39 15.15 0.44
CA LYS A 127 -5.37 15.87 -0.85
C LYS A 127 -3.97 16.29 -1.30
N THR A 128 -3.10 16.60 -0.36
CA THR A 128 -1.74 17.09 -0.63
C THR A 128 -0.66 16.14 -0.10
N MET A 129 -1.04 14.93 0.30
CA MET A 129 -0.11 13.92 0.81
C MET A 129 1.00 13.64 -0.22
N HIS A 130 2.24 13.63 0.23
CA HIS A 130 3.45 13.45 -0.58
C HIS A 130 3.70 14.53 -1.64
N LYS A 131 3.05 15.71 -1.54
CA LYS A 131 3.27 16.85 -2.44
C LYS A 131 4.11 17.94 -1.76
N ILE A 132 4.67 18.81 -2.58
CA ILE A 132 5.28 20.06 -2.08
C ILE A 132 4.18 20.85 -1.36
N ASP A 133 4.53 21.47 -0.22
CA ASP A 133 3.58 22.19 0.65
C ASP A 133 2.45 21.29 1.18
N GLU A 134 2.78 20.08 1.59
CA GLU A 134 1.84 19.15 2.22
C GLU A 134 1.15 19.82 3.42
N ARG A 135 -0.17 19.76 3.41
CA ARG A 135 -1.01 20.42 4.42
C ARG A 135 -2.34 19.72 4.62
N VAL A 136 -2.93 19.93 5.78
CA VAL A 136 -4.27 19.50 6.13
C VAL A 136 -5.05 20.69 6.68
N ALA A 137 -6.36 20.74 6.46
CA ALA A 137 -7.20 21.75 7.08
C ALA A 137 -7.37 21.48 8.58
N ILE A 138 -7.31 22.51 9.41
CA ILE A 138 -7.53 22.38 10.86
C ILE A 138 -8.89 21.76 11.15
N ALA A 139 -9.92 22.14 10.42
CA ALA A 139 -11.27 21.58 10.55
C ALA A 139 -11.33 20.07 10.32
N ASP A 140 -10.49 19.52 9.42
CA ASP A 140 -10.42 18.09 9.17
C ASP A 140 -9.79 17.35 10.37
N VAL A 141 -8.77 17.95 11.01
CA VAL A 141 -8.16 17.41 12.24
C VAL A 141 -9.15 17.42 13.40
N GLU A 142 -9.85 18.51 13.59
CA GLU A 142 -10.89 18.62 14.63
C GLU A 142 -12.05 17.66 14.37
N GLY A 143 -12.46 17.50 13.10
CA GLY A 143 -13.46 16.53 12.68
C GLY A 143 -13.04 15.10 13.01
N LEU A 144 -11.81 14.75 12.70
CA LEU A 144 -11.24 13.44 13.02
C LEU A 144 -11.22 13.16 14.52
N ALA A 145 -10.84 14.16 15.33
CA ALA A 145 -10.86 14.04 16.81
C ALA A 145 -12.28 13.76 17.33
N ARG A 146 -13.32 14.40 16.76
CA ARG A 146 -14.72 14.12 17.13
C ARG A 146 -15.13 12.69 16.75
N VAL A 147 -14.77 12.23 15.56
CA VAL A 147 -15.04 10.84 15.11
C VAL A 147 -14.40 9.84 16.07
N TYR A 148 -13.12 9.98 16.39
CA TYR A 148 -12.45 9.08 17.34
C TYR A 148 -13.07 9.13 18.74
N GLY A 149 -13.40 10.33 19.23
CA GLY A 149 -14.09 10.49 20.50
C GLY A 149 -15.44 9.77 20.54
N ARG A 150 -16.21 9.79 19.43
CA ARG A 150 -17.47 9.05 19.29
C ARG A 150 -17.21 7.55 19.25
N VAL A 151 -16.28 7.06 18.43
CA VAL A 151 -15.95 5.63 18.36
C VAL A 151 -15.62 5.07 19.74
N ILE A 152 -14.78 5.78 20.52
CA ILE A 152 -14.40 5.35 21.88
C ILE A 152 -15.62 5.29 22.79
N ARG A 153 -16.45 6.33 22.83
CA ARG A 153 -17.67 6.35 23.67
C ARG A 153 -18.62 5.22 23.29
N ASP A 154 -18.89 5.04 22.00
CA ASP A 154 -19.84 4.04 21.50
C ASP A 154 -19.29 2.60 21.64
N TYR A 155 -17.98 2.43 21.79
CA TYR A 155 -17.36 1.12 22.00
C TYR A 155 -17.49 0.65 23.45
N PHE A 156 -17.43 1.56 24.42
CA PHE A 156 -17.48 1.24 25.85
C PHE A 156 -18.86 1.49 26.49
N ALA A 157 -19.86 1.94 25.75
CA ALA A 157 -21.23 2.07 26.20
C ALA A 157 -21.96 0.71 26.12
#